data_8c8e949a056ba78305c64621b2f98635
#
_entry.id   8c8e949a056ba78305c64621b2f98635
#
_cell.length_a   1.000
_cell.length_b   1.000
_cell.length_c   1.000
_cell.angle_alpha   90.00
_cell.angle_beta   90.00
_cell.angle_gamma   90.00
#
_symmetry.space_group_name_H-M   'P 1'
#
loop_
_entity.id
_entity.type
_entity.pdbx_description
1 polymer ?
#
loop_
_entity_poly.entity_id
_entity_poly.type
_entity_poly.pdbx_seq_one_letter_code
_entity_poly.pdbx_strand_id
1 'polypeptide(L)'
;DVYKRQGLRYAAPDEPERTVPVNAYADCAAMGPQDLVVIALKSHALPAVVDSLAPLVGPETVVLPVGNGLPWWYFLTPGNPLQGLRLASVDPNGRIERALPLGQVLGGSVMASCSCPAPGVVRHHSGGKVVIGEPAGGASDRASDWAQVLTAAGLPTAASTDIRRDLWMKLLGNACSNPLSLITQATTDRIVDNPGTRAVFKNLLTECLALGRRAGLTLDVDVQQRIAQTRQLGAIKTSMLQDLEAGRWVELDAILAAPLECAARLEFDAPWLKTVFALAGLRAAQAGLYGDHGVSG
;
A
#
# COMPACT_ATOMS: atom_id res chain seq x y z
N ASP A 1 -21.46 12.36 -7.59
CA ASP A 1 -22.89 12.45 -7.26
C ASP A 1 -23.78 11.31 -7.78
N VAL A 2 -23.32 10.53 -8.77
CA VAL A 2 -24.12 9.43 -9.35
C VAL A 2 -24.37 8.32 -8.32
N TYR A 3 -23.34 7.89 -7.59
CA TYR A 3 -23.46 6.81 -6.58
C TYR A 3 -24.20 7.24 -5.30
N LYS A 4 -24.29 8.54 -5.01
CA LYS A 4 -25.13 9.03 -3.90
C LYS A 4 -26.61 8.71 -4.08
N ARG A 5 -27.06 8.60 -5.34
CA ARG A 5 -28.47 8.32 -5.69
C ARG A 5 -28.70 6.87 -6.11
N GLN A 6 -27.67 6.19 -6.64
CA GLN A 6 -27.80 4.88 -7.28
C GLN A 6 -27.11 3.73 -6.53
N GLY A 7 -26.32 4.02 -5.48
CA GLY A 7 -25.49 3.05 -4.78
C GLY A 7 -24.22 2.69 -5.57
N LEU A 8 -23.41 1.78 -5.01
CA LEU A 8 -22.22 1.25 -5.67
C LEU A 8 -22.59 0.00 -6.48
N ARG A 9 -22.20 -0.02 -7.74
CA ARG A 9 -22.27 -1.22 -8.59
C ARG A 9 -21.04 -2.07 -8.35
N TYR A 10 -21.22 -3.30 -7.90
CA TYR A 10 -20.17 -4.24 -7.59
C TYR A 10 -20.32 -5.51 -8.44
N ALA A 11 -19.23 -5.93 -9.06
CA ALA A 11 -19.12 -7.19 -9.77
C ALA A 11 -17.89 -7.96 -9.27
N ALA A 12 -18.05 -9.26 -9.02
CA ALA A 12 -16.96 -10.18 -8.70
C ALA A 12 -16.94 -11.32 -9.75
N PRO A 13 -15.83 -12.08 -9.85
CA PRO A 13 -15.78 -13.26 -10.68
C PRO A 13 -16.90 -14.22 -10.28
N ASP A 14 -17.58 -14.78 -11.28
CA ASP A 14 -18.65 -15.78 -11.11
C ASP A 14 -19.88 -15.32 -10.31
N GLU A 15 -20.01 -14.02 -10.03
CA GLU A 15 -21.17 -13.42 -9.39
C GLU A 15 -21.86 -12.42 -10.34
N PRO A 16 -23.21 -12.32 -10.30
CA PRO A 16 -23.89 -11.26 -11.03
C PRO A 16 -23.55 -9.89 -10.46
N GLU A 17 -23.47 -8.88 -11.32
CA GLU A 17 -23.32 -7.50 -10.88
C GLU A 17 -24.48 -7.11 -9.94
N ARG A 18 -24.18 -6.52 -8.80
CA ARG A 18 -25.17 -6.06 -7.81
C ARG A 18 -24.99 -4.59 -7.49
N THR A 19 -26.06 -3.94 -7.15
CA THR A 19 -26.04 -2.58 -6.60
C THR A 19 -26.13 -2.65 -5.08
N VAL A 20 -25.13 -2.05 -4.42
CA VAL A 20 -25.05 -1.97 -2.97
C VAL A 20 -25.43 -0.56 -2.54
N PRO A 21 -26.50 -0.39 -1.74
CA PRO A 21 -26.84 0.92 -1.18
C PRO A 21 -25.70 1.43 -0.30
N VAL A 22 -25.35 2.69 -0.44
CA VAL A 22 -24.32 3.34 0.38
C VAL A 22 -24.75 4.74 0.77
N ASN A 23 -24.41 5.15 1.98
CA ASN A 23 -24.51 6.54 2.41
C ASN A 23 -23.22 7.25 1.99
N ALA A 24 -23.29 8.12 0.99
CA ALA A 24 -22.13 8.84 0.49
C ALA A 24 -22.21 10.33 0.88
N TYR A 25 -21.16 10.81 1.50
CA TYR A 25 -21.04 12.19 1.98
C TYR A 25 -19.94 12.91 1.23
N ALA A 26 -20.14 14.20 0.98
CA ALA A 26 -19.11 15.06 0.41
C ALA A 26 -18.23 15.71 1.49
N ASP A 27 -18.74 15.79 2.70
CA ASP A 27 -18.11 16.38 3.87
C ASP A 27 -18.13 15.39 5.04
N CYS A 28 -16.96 15.13 5.59
CA CYS A 28 -16.80 14.26 6.75
C CYS A 28 -17.50 14.80 8.00
N ALA A 29 -17.66 16.13 8.13
CA ALA A 29 -18.35 16.74 9.26
C ALA A 29 -19.83 16.30 9.36
N ALA A 30 -20.46 15.97 8.24
CA ALA A 30 -21.82 15.48 8.22
C ALA A 30 -22.00 14.05 8.78
N MET A 31 -20.89 13.31 8.96
CA MET A 31 -20.92 11.94 9.48
C MET A 31 -20.68 11.87 10.98
N GLY A 32 -19.87 12.79 11.53
CA GLY A 32 -19.41 12.72 12.91
C GLY A 32 -18.44 11.55 13.18
N PRO A 33 -18.04 11.34 14.46
CA PRO A 33 -17.12 10.28 14.84
C PRO A 33 -17.63 8.89 14.46
N GLN A 34 -16.71 8.05 13.97
CA GLN A 34 -16.97 6.69 13.52
C GLN A 34 -16.22 5.69 14.41
N ASP A 35 -16.71 4.46 14.53
CA ASP A 35 -15.99 3.38 15.23
C ASP A 35 -14.76 2.93 14.44
N LEU A 36 -14.89 2.86 13.10
CA LEU A 36 -13.81 2.50 12.18
C LEU A 36 -13.75 3.47 10.99
N VAL A 37 -12.55 3.99 10.74
CA VAL A 37 -12.25 4.79 9.54
C VAL A 37 -11.25 4.02 8.66
N VAL A 38 -11.72 3.43 7.57
CA VAL A 38 -10.85 2.77 6.59
C VAL A 38 -10.34 3.80 5.59
N ILE A 39 -9.03 4.00 5.55
CA ILE A 39 -8.38 4.90 4.60
C ILE A 39 -7.87 4.07 3.42
N ALA A 40 -8.68 4.01 2.36
CA ALA A 40 -8.37 3.30 1.12
C ALA A 40 -7.93 4.27 0.00
N LEU A 41 -7.21 5.31 0.37
CA LEU A 41 -6.63 6.29 -0.56
C LEU A 41 -5.23 5.86 -0.96
N LYS A 42 -4.78 6.33 -2.13
CA LYS A 42 -3.37 6.23 -2.50
C LYS A 42 -2.52 7.10 -1.58
N SER A 43 -1.32 6.64 -1.26
CA SER A 43 -0.43 7.27 -0.27
C SER A 43 -0.19 8.76 -0.54
N HIS A 44 0.04 9.14 -1.80
CA HIS A 44 0.27 10.54 -2.20
C HIS A 44 -0.97 11.46 -2.03
N ALA A 45 -2.18 10.89 -1.99
CA ALA A 45 -3.40 11.69 -1.83
C ALA A 45 -3.73 12.01 -0.36
N LEU A 46 -3.28 11.17 0.58
CA LEU A 46 -3.63 11.30 1.99
C LEU A 46 -3.17 12.61 2.63
N PRO A 47 -1.94 13.11 2.42
CA PRO A 47 -1.51 14.37 3.03
C PRO A 47 -2.39 15.57 2.67
N ALA A 48 -2.98 15.56 1.48
CA ALA A 48 -3.82 16.66 1.02
C ALA A 48 -5.20 16.70 1.70
N VAL A 49 -5.70 15.54 2.16
CA VAL A 49 -7.07 15.41 2.68
C VAL A 49 -7.14 15.07 4.16
N VAL A 50 -6.01 14.76 4.80
CA VAL A 50 -6.00 14.20 6.16
C VAL A 50 -6.71 15.09 7.19
N ASP A 51 -6.58 16.40 7.09
CA ASP A 51 -7.23 17.33 8.03
C ASP A 51 -8.77 17.28 7.91
N SER A 52 -9.30 16.95 6.73
CA SER A 52 -10.74 16.78 6.53
C SER A 52 -11.31 15.53 7.19
N LEU A 53 -10.44 14.59 7.60
CA LEU A 53 -10.85 13.37 8.30
C LEU A 53 -11.08 13.60 9.81
N ALA A 54 -10.61 14.71 10.37
CA ALA A 54 -10.71 15.01 11.80
C ALA A 54 -12.13 14.82 12.39
N PRO A 55 -13.22 15.22 11.72
CA PRO A 55 -14.57 14.99 12.26
C PRO A 55 -14.98 13.53 12.43
N LEU A 56 -14.29 12.61 11.71
CA LEU A 56 -14.56 11.16 11.79
C LEU A 56 -13.84 10.51 12.98
N VAL A 57 -12.81 11.16 13.54
CA VAL A 57 -11.91 10.57 14.52
C VAL A 57 -12.29 11.05 15.92
N GLY A 58 -12.99 10.21 16.67
CA GLY A 58 -13.27 10.39 18.10
C GLY A 58 -12.25 9.61 18.97
N PRO A 59 -12.38 9.65 20.29
CA PRO A 59 -11.43 9.01 21.22
C PRO A 59 -11.25 7.50 21.00
N GLU A 60 -12.32 6.81 20.65
CA GLU A 60 -12.35 5.34 20.48
C GLU A 60 -12.27 4.90 19.00
N THR A 61 -12.16 5.85 18.08
CA THR A 61 -12.11 5.53 16.64
C THR A 61 -10.85 4.74 16.30
N VAL A 62 -11.02 3.63 15.58
CA VAL A 62 -9.92 2.91 14.95
C VAL A 62 -9.70 3.44 13.53
N VAL A 63 -8.47 3.81 13.22
CA VAL A 63 -8.05 4.26 11.88
C VAL A 63 -7.28 3.13 11.21
N LEU A 64 -7.78 2.64 10.07
CA LEU A 64 -7.24 1.52 9.32
C LEU A 64 -6.77 1.96 7.92
N PRO A 65 -5.52 2.42 7.75
CA PRO A 65 -4.95 2.68 6.43
C PRO A 65 -4.60 1.36 5.73
N VAL A 66 -5.01 1.23 4.46
CA VAL A 66 -4.81 0.01 3.66
C VAL A 66 -4.06 0.26 2.34
N GLY A 67 -3.31 1.33 2.25
CA GLY A 67 -2.50 1.69 1.08
C GLY A 67 -1.36 0.71 0.77
N ASN A 68 -0.75 0.86 -0.39
CA ASN A 68 0.45 0.12 -0.78
C ASN A 68 1.72 0.78 -0.24
N GLY A 69 2.81 0.01 -0.15
CA GLY A 69 4.11 0.49 0.29
C GLY A 69 4.23 0.62 1.81
N LEU A 70 5.19 1.42 2.27
CA LEU A 70 5.38 1.69 3.68
C LEU A 70 4.51 2.87 4.11
N PRO A 71 3.64 2.70 5.13
CA PRO A 71 2.83 3.80 5.65
C PRO A 71 3.66 4.73 6.57
N TRP A 72 3.16 5.93 6.82
CA TRP A 72 3.81 6.96 7.64
C TRP A 72 4.19 6.47 9.04
N TRP A 73 3.38 5.61 9.66
CA TRP A 73 3.55 5.12 11.03
C TRP A 73 4.57 3.99 11.18
N TYR A 74 5.09 3.45 10.07
CA TYR A 74 5.80 2.17 10.03
C TYR A 74 6.99 2.06 11.01
N PHE A 75 7.71 3.14 11.23
CA PHE A 75 8.85 3.19 12.16
C PHE A 75 8.61 4.06 13.39
N LEU A 76 7.42 4.60 13.60
CA LEU A 76 7.13 5.47 14.75
C LEU A 76 6.99 4.69 16.06
N THR A 77 6.77 3.38 15.99
CA THR A 77 6.62 2.52 17.17
C THR A 77 7.96 1.99 17.68
N PRO A 78 8.05 1.64 18.98
CA PRO A 78 9.24 1.00 19.57
C PRO A 78 9.57 -0.37 18.93
N GLY A 79 10.78 -0.88 19.23
CA GLY A 79 11.18 -2.26 18.94
C GLY A 79 11.74 -2.49 17.54
N ASN A 80 12.27 -1.45 16.88
CA ASN A 80 12.98 -1.60 15.62
C ASN A 80 14.20 -0.64 15.56
N PRO A 81 15.25 -0.94 14.76
CA PRO A 81 16.44 -0.11 14.63
C PRO A 81 16.19 1.30 14.07
N LEU A 82 15.03 1.51 13.44
CA LEU A 82 14.63 2.79 12.84
C LEU A 82 13.54 3.50 13.65
N GLN A 83 13.38 3.16 14.94
CA GLN A 83 12.38 3.77 15.81
C GLN A 83 12.43 5.29 15.73
N GLY A 84 11.28 5.92 15.47
CA GLY A 84 11.12 7.36 15.35
C GLY A 84 11.48 7.94 13.99
N LEU A 85 11.87 7.10 13.00
CA LEU A 85 12.07 7.56 11.63
C LEU A 85 10.71 7.98 11.03
N ARG A 86 10.64 9.24 10.64
CA ARG A 86 9.54 9.80 9.82
C ARG A 86 9.89 9.66 8.36
N LEU A 87 9.01 9.02 7.61
CA LEU A 87 9.16 8.81 6.17
C LEU A 87 8.65 10.07 5.44
N ALA A 88 9.57 10.96 5.10
CA ALA A 88 9.24 12.26 4.49
C ALA A 88 8.56 12.12 3.12
N SER A 89 8.88 11.07 2.36
CA SER A 89 8.23 10.75 1.10
C SER A 89 6.74 10.40 1.24
N VAL A 90 6.32 9.92 2.40
CA VAL A 90 4.93 9.46 2.65
C VAL A 90 4.16 10.46 3.50
N ASP A 91 4.82 11.08 4.48
CA ASP A 91 4.24 12.08 5.37
C ASP A 91 5.11 13.34 5.40
N PRO A 92 5.08 14.15 4.34
CA PRO A 92 5.85 15.39 4.29
C PRO A 92 5.45 16.29 5.46
N ASN A 93 6.47 16.71 6.22
CA ASN A 93 6.33 17.54 7.41
C ASN A 93 5.53 16.93 8.58
N GLY A 94 5.27 15.62 8.59
CA GLY A 94 4.54 14.93 9.67
C GLY A 94 3.07 15.34 9.80
N ARG A 95 2.43 15.71 8.70
CA ARG A 95 1.03 16.18 8.70
C ARG A 95 0.05 15.07 9.03
N ILE A 96 0.29 13.87 8.49
CA ILE A 96 -0.56 12.71 8.76
C ILE A 96 -0.41 12.27 10.21
N GLU A 97 0.84 12.18 10.71
CA GLU A 97 1.14 11.82 12.10
C GLU A 97 0.43 12.76 13.10
N ARG A 98 0.39 14.08 12.81
CA ARG A 98 -0.30 15.03 13.67
C ARG A 98 -1.82 14.93 13.63
N ALA A 99 -2.38 14.59 12.48
CA ALA A 99 -3.83 14.52 12.30
C ALA A 99 -4.44 13.19 12.78
N LEU A 100 -3.67 12.10 12.69
CA LEU A 100 -4.12 10.75 13.01
C LEU A 100 -3.27 10.17 14.16
N PRO A 101 -3.75 10.18 15.40
CA PRO A 101 -3.02 9.71 16.56
C PRO A 101 -2.61 8.24 16.40
N LEU A 102 -1.32 7.93 16.59
CA LEU A 102 -0.77 6.59 16.38
C LEU A 102 -1.47 5.51 17.23
N GLY A 103 -1.90 5.86 18.44
CA GLY A 103 -2.65 4.95 19.32
C GLY A 103 -3.99 4.49 18.76
N GLN A 104 -4.55 5.21 17.79
CA GLN A 104 -5.81 4.86 17.11
C GLN A 104 -5.57 4.07 15.82
N VAL A 105 -4.34 3.96 15.34
CA VAL A 105 -4.02 3.27 14.09
C VAL A 105 -3.97 1.76 14.30
N LEU A 106 -4.64 1.00 13.44
CA LEU A 106 -4.33 -0.38 13.12
C LEU A 106 -3.67 -0.42 11.74
N GLY A 107 -2.53 -1.09 11.63
CA GLY A 107 -1.92 -1.34 10.33
C GLY A 107 -2.76 -2.30 9.49
N GLY A 108 -2.88 -2.02 8.20
CA GLY A 108 -3.66 -2.86 7.29
C GLY A 108 -2.92 -3.20 6.00
N SER A 109 -3.07 -4.43 5.55
CA SER A 109 -2.57 -4.93 4.26
C SER A 109 -3.68 -5.64 3.50
N VAL A 110 -3.99 -5.17 2.29
CA VAL A 110 -5.02 -5.77 1.42
C VAL A 110 -4.35 -6.48 0.25
N MET A 111 -4.74 -7.72 0.02
CA MET A 111 -4.33 -8.54 -1.13
C MET A 111 -5.54 -8.81 -2.01
N ALA A 112 -5.96 -7.81 -2.76
CA ALA A 112 -7.05 -7.88 -3.72
C ALA A 112 -6.68 -7.15 -5.02
N SER A 113 -7.19 -7.65 -6.12
CA SER A 113 -7.14 -7.00 -7.42
C SER A 113 -8.53 -6.48 -7.75
N CYS A 114 -8.66 -5.16 -7.80
CA CYS A 114 -9.92 -4.48 -8.13
C CYS A 114 -9.68 -3.38 -9.15
N SER A 115 -10.70 -3.01 -9.88
CA SER A 115 -10.70 -1.83 -10.74
C SER A 115 -11.97 -1.00 -10.56
N CYS A 116 -11.86 0.29 -10.85
CA CYS A 116 -12.97 1.23 -10.86
C CYS A 116 -13.09 1.80 -12.29
N PRO A 117 -13.79 1.12 -13.20
CA PRO A 117 -13.88 1.53 -14.61
C PRO A 117 -14.68 2.82 -14.80
N ALA A 118 -15.55 3.16 -13.85
CA ALA A 118 -16.30 4.40 -13.80
C ALA A 118 -16.61 4.78 -12.35
N PRO A 119 -16.94 6.04 -12.04
CA PRO A 119 -17.38 6.44 -10.71
C PRO A 119 -18.57 5.58 -10.23
N GLY A 120 -18.47 5.05 -9.02
CA GLY A 120 -19.49 4.18 -8.43
C GLY A 120 -19.53 2.75 -8.96
N VAL A 121 -18.58 2.35 -9.81
CA VAL A 121 -18.49 0.98 -10.33
C VAL A 121 -17.20 0.32 -9.84
N VAL A 122 -17.33 -0.79 -9.12
CA VAL A 122 -16.21 -1.58 -8.63
C VAL A 122 -16.25 -2.97 -9.25
N ARG A 123 -15.15 -3.39 -9.85
CA ARG A 123 -14.92 -4.75 -10.32
C ARG A 123 -13.82 -5.40 -9.51
N HIS A 124 -14.17 -6.47 -8.83
CA HIS A 124 -13.23 -7.35 -8.15
C HIS A 124 -12.76 -8.42 -9.12
N HIS A 125 -11.46 -8.60 -9.26
CA HIS A 125 -10.87 -9.56 -10.20
C HIS A 125 -10.35 -10.80 -9.50
N SER A 126 -9.68 -10.64 -8.37
CA SER A 126 -9.11 -11.75 -7.59
C SER A 126 -8.62 -11.31 -6.23
N GLY A 127 -8.35 -12.30 -5.36
CA GLY A 127 -7.89 -12.05 -4.00
C GLY A 127 -9.04 -11.63 -3.08
N GLY A 128 -8.73 -10.92 -1.99
CA GLY A 128 -9.73 -10.45 -1.01
C GLY A 128 -9.28 -10.60 0.43
N LYS A 129 -8.08 -11.16 0.65
CA LYS A 129 -7.53 -11.30 2.00
C LYS A 129 -7.05 -9.95 2.53
N VAL A 130 -7.48 -9.63 3.74
CA VAL A 130 -6.99 -8.49 4.52
C VAL A 130 -6.23 -9.01 5.74
N VAL A 131 -5.16 -8.33 6.10
CA VAL A 131 -4.41 -8.56 7.33
C VAL A 131 -4.34 -7.25 8.08
N ILE A 132 -4.69 -7.26 9.37
CA ILE A 132 -4.64 -6.07 10.24
C ILE A 132 -3.86 -6.39 11.50
N GLY A 133 -3.24 -5.40 12.13
CA GLY A 133 -2.49 -5.62 13.35
C GLY A 133 -1.97 -4.33 13.96
N GLU A 134 -1.47 -4.45 15.18
CA GLU A 134 -0.91 -3.31 15.91
C GLU A 134 0.40 -2.83 15.26
N PRO A 135 0.57 -1.51 15.07
CA PRO A 135 1.83 -0.95 14.58
C PRO A 135 3.06 -1.36 15.39
N ALA A 136 2.91 -1.54 16.70
CA ALA A 136 3.98 -2.01 17.59
C ALA A 136 4.20 -3.52 17.53
N GLY A 137 3.30 -4.26 16.87
CA GLY A 137 3.26 -5.74 16.90
C GLY A 137 2.62 -6.28 18.16
N GLY A 138 2.61 -7.61 18.27
CA GLY A 138 1.95 -8.33 19.36
C GLY A 138 0.49 -8.69 19.05
N ALA A 139 -0.09 -9.57 19.87
CA ALA A 139 -1.51 -9.88 19.83
C ALA A 139 -2.32 -8.73 20.46
N SER A 140 -3.49 -8.46 19.92
CA SER A 140 -4.37 -7.40 20.39
C SER A 140 -5.83 -7.82 20.22
N ASP A 141 -6.62 -7.63 21.29
CA ASP A 141 -8.05 -7.88 21.26
C ASP A 141 -8.72 -6.97 20.23
N ARG A 142 -8.32 -5.69 20.17
CA ARG A 142 -8.80 -4.72 19.18
C ARG A 142 -8.60 -5.20 17.74
N ALA A 143 -7.41 -5.73 17.40
CA ALA A 143 -7.16 -6.27 16.07
C ALA A 143 -7.97 -7.54 15.79
N SER A 144 -8.15 -8.40 16.80
CA SER A 144 -8.95 -9.62 16.69
C SER A 144 -10.43 -9.32 16.49
N ASP A 145 -10.99 -8.39 17.26
CA ASP A 145 -12.39 -8.00 17.19
C ASP A 145 -12.72 -7.37 15.81
N TRP A 146 -11.88 -6.45 15.34
CA TRP A 146 -12.08 -5.87 14.01
C TRP A 146 -11.87 -6.88 12.88
N ALA A 147 -10.97 -7.85 13.04
CA ALA A 147 -10.83 -8.94 12.06
C ALA A 147 -12.10 -9.80 11.98
N GLN A 148 -12.76 -10.07 13.13
CA GLN A 148 -14.03 -10.79 13.17
C GLN A 148 -15.16 -9.98 12.52
N VAL A 149 -15.30 -8.70 12.87
CA VAL A 149 -16.32 -7.80 12.29
C VAL A 149 -16.18 -7.71 10.77
N LEU A 150 -14.96 -7.47 10.27
CA LEU A 150 -14.72 -7.36 8.82
C LEU A 150 -14.97 -8.70 8.11
N THR A 151 -14.58 -9.83 8.72
CA THR A 151 -14.85 -11.16 8.18
C THR A 151 -16.36 -11.46 8.14
N ALA A 152 -17.10 -11.13 9.18
CA ALA A 152 -18.55 -11.28 9.21
C ALA A 152 -19.26 -10.39 8.18
N ALA A 153 -18.65 -9.24 7.84
CA ALA A 153 -19.12 -8.36 6.77
C ALA A 153 -18.73 -8.85 5.35
N GLY A 154 -18.12 -10.02 5.21
CA GLY A 154 -17.75 -10.61 3.92
C GLY A 154 -16.35 -10.21 3.41
N LEU A 155 -15.52 -9.60 4.26
CA LEU A 155 -14.14 -9.26 3.94
C LEU A 155 -13.18 -10.14 4.77
N PRO A 156 -12.67 -11.26 4.24
CA PRO A 156 -11.82 -12.20 4.97
C PRO A 156 -10.60 -11.50 5.56
N THR A 157 -10.59 -11.33 6.88
CA THR A 157 -9.59 -10.54 7.59
C THR A 157 -8.92 -11.39 8.67
N ALA A 158 -7.60 -11.33 8.76
CA ALA A 158 -6.80 -12.00 9.79
C ALA A 158 -6.11 -10.96 10.69
N ALA A 159 -6.11 -11.19 11.99
CA ALA A 159 -5.28 -10.44 12.92
C ALA A 159 -3.83 -10.92 12.83
N SER A 160 -2.90 -9.98 12.71
CA SER A 160 -1.46 -10.21 12.66
C SER A 160 -0.80 -9.84 13.98
N THR A 161 0.15 -10.62 14.40
CA THR A 161 1.04 -10.29 15.51
C THR A 161 2.30 -9.52 15.07
N ASP A 162 2.52 -9.37 13.75
CA ASP A 162 3.64 -8.60 13.19
C ASP A 162 3.24 -7.98 11.84
N ILE A 163 2.39 -6.96 11.91
CA ILE A 163 1.88 -6.28 10.71
C ILE A 163 3.01 -5.58 9.92
N ARG A 164 4.11 -5.17 10.56
CA ARG A 164 5.25 -4.59 9.86
C ARG A 164 5.91 -5.62 8.94
N ARG A 165 6.09 -6.85 9.43
CA ARG A 165 6.59 -7.95 8.61
C ARG A 165 5.66 -8.25 7.45
N ASP A 166 4.35 -8.30 7.68
CA ASP A 166 3.37 -8.60 6.63
C ASP A 166 3.34 -7.52 5.53
N LEU A 167 3.43 -6.25 5.92
CA LEU A 167 3.56 -5.12 4.98
C LEU A 167 4.87 -5.21 4.18
N TRP A 168 5.99 -5.54 4.83
CA TRP A 168 7.27 -5.71 4.12
C TRP A 168 7.24 -6.89 3.16
N MET A 169 6.62 -8.00 3.55
CA MET A 169 6.43 -9.17 2.68
C MET A 169 5.61 -8.83 1.43
N LYS A 170 4.59 -7.96 1.55
CA LYS A 170 3.86 -7.42 0.41
C LYS A 170 4.72 -6.46 -0.41
N LEU A 171 5.48 -5.60 0.28
CA LEU A 171 6.40 -4.65 -0.36
C LEU A 171 7.44 -5.34 -1.24
N LEU A 172 7.99 -6.50 -0.83
CA LEU A 172 8.93 -7.28 -1.64
C LEU A 172 8.40 -7.57 -3.05
N GLY A 173 7.10 -7.89 -3.16
CA GLY A 173 6.45 -8.06 -4.46
C GLY A 173 6.27 -6.74 -5.21
N ASN A 174 5.75 -5.74 -4.53
CA ASN A 174 5.44 -4.44 -5.14
C ASN A 174 6.70 -3.69 -5.57
N ALA A 175 7.74 -3.64 -4.74
CA ALA A 175 9.00 -2.94 -5.06
C ALA A 175 9.74 -3.57 -6.25
N CYS A 176 9.54 -4.88 -6.50
CA CYS A 176 10.15 -5.55 -7.64
C CYS A 176 9.26 -5.50 -8.89
N SER A 177 7.98 -5.83 -8.78
CA SER A 177 7.10 -5.98 -9.94
C SER A 177 6.59 -4.64 -10.47
N ASN A 178 6.16 -3.73 -9.58
CA ASN A 178 5.46 -2.52 -10.00
C ASN A 178 6.35 -1.56 -10.83
N PRO A 179 7.55 -1.19 -10.37
CA PRO A 179 8.39 -0.29 -11.15
C PRO A 179 8.91 -0.93 -12.44
N LEU A 180 9.24 -2.22 -12.43
CA LEU A 180 9.66 -2.91 -13.64
C LEU A 180 8.52 -2.98 -14.66
N SER A 181 7.29 -3.25 -14.21
CA SER A 181 6.11 -3.24 -15.06
C SER A 181 5.82 -1.84 -15.62
N LEU A 182 6.00 -0.78 -14.82
CA LEU A 182 5.88 0.62 -15.24
C LEU A 182 6.90 0.99 -16.34
N ILE A 183 8.17 0.61 -16.14
CA ILE A 183 9.26 0.93 -17.05
C ILE A 183 9.10 0.17 -18.37
N THR A 184 8.86 -1.13 -18.29
CA THR A 184 8.85 -2.03 -19.45
C THR A 184 7.47 -2.15 -20.11
N GLN A 185 6.41 -1.72 -19.45
CA GLN A 185 5.01 -1.93 -19.83
C GLN A 185 4.65 -3.42 -20.03
N ALA A 186 5.41 -4.31 -19.38
CA ALA A 186 5.24 -5.76 -19.45
C ALA A 186 4.42 -6.29 -18.27
N THR A 187 3.79 -7.43 -18.48
CA THR A 187 3.13 -8.24 -17.45
C THR A 187 4.15 -8.97 -16.57
N THR A 188 3.72 -9.44 -15.40
CA THR A 188 4.60 -10.06 -14.39
C THR A 188 5.33 -11.28 -14.91
N ASP A 189 4.68 -12.14 -15.69
CA ASP A 189 5.30 -13.31 -16.33
C ASP A 189 6.42 -12.92 -17.30
N ARG A 190 6.18 -11.92 -18.16
CA ARG A 190 7.17 -11.45 -19.12
C ARG A 190 8.41 -10.84 -18.46
N ILE A 191 8.22 -10.15 -17.33
CA ILE A 191 9.33 -9.57 -16.55
C ILE A 191 10.23 -10.70 -16.02
N VAL A 192 9.65 -11.78 -15.48
CA VAL A 192 10.44 -12.86 -14.88
C VAL A 192 10.85 -13.94 -15.88
N ASP A 193 10.25 -14.02 -17.06
CA ASP A 193 10.67 -14.94 -18.14
C ASP A 193 11.84 -14.41 -18.97
N ASN A 194 11.96 -13.08 -19.13
CA ASN A 194 13.10 -12.49 -19.81
C ASN A 194 14.35 -12.53 -18.91
N PRO A 195 15.49 -13.09 -19.36
CA PRO A 195 16.69 -13.26 -18.52
C PRO A 195 17.24 -11.95 -17.96
N GLY A 196 17.23 -10.86 -18.74
CA GLY A 196 17.73 -9.55 -18.34
C GLY A 196 16.87 -8.92 -17.23
N THR A 197 15.56 -8.81 -17.43
CA THR A 197 14.65 -8.24 -16.42
C THR A 197 14.50 -9.15 -15.20
N ARG A 198 14.61 -10.47 -15.36
CA ARG A 198 14.69 -11.42 -14.23
C ARG A 198 15.92 -11.16 -13.36
N ALA A 199 17.07 -10.85 -13.95
CA ALA A 199 18.27 -10.52 -13.19
C ALA A 199 18.07 -9.24 -12.37
N VAL A 200 17.46 -8.20 -12.95
CA VAL A 200 17.10 -6.96 -12.24
C VAL A 200 16.13 -7.25 -11.11
N PHE A 201 15.04 -8.01 -11.37
CA PHE A 201 14.05 -8.42 -10.37
C PHE A 201 14.71 -9.17 -9.19
N LYS A 202 15.58 -10.14 -9.50
CA LYS A 202 16.32 -10.91 -8.49
C LYS A 202 17.19 -10.00 -7.61
N ASN A 203 17.92 -9.07 -8.21
CA ASN A 203 18.81 -8.16 -7.48
C ASN A 203 18.01 -7.19 -6.60
N LEU A 204 16.92 -6.60 -7.10
CA LEU A 204 15.98 -5.80 -6.32
C LEU A 204 15.42 -6.58 -5.13
N LEU A 205 14.94 -7.79 -5.35
CA LEU A 205 14.37 -8.63 -4.30
C LEU A 205 15.41 -8.94 -3.23
N THR A 206 16.64 -9.29 -3.65
CA THR A 206 17.75 -9.57 -2.73
C THR A 206 18.11 -8.34 -1.88
N GLU A 207 18.16 -7.17 -2.51
CA GLU A 207 18.46 -5.90 -1.85
C GLU A 207 17.32 -5.51 -0.87
N CYS A 208 16.05 -5.61 -1.28
CA CYS A 208 14.90 -5.36 -0.40
C CYS A 208 14.83 -6.33 0.78
N LEU A 209 15.20 -7.61 0.60
CA LEU A 209 15.29 -8.59 1.68
C LEU A 209 16.40 -8.23 2.67
N ALA A 210 17.59 -7.87 2.17
CA ALA A 210 18.72 -7.48 3.00
C ALA A 210 18.39 -6.19 3.80
N LEU A 211 17.79 -5.20 3.15
CA LEU A 211 17.33 -3.97 3.79
C LEU A 211 16.30 -4.24 4.90
N GLY A 212 15.29 -5.08 4.64
CA GLY A 212 14.27 -5.44 5.64
C GLY A 212 14.86 -6.15 6.85
N ARG A 213 15.82 -7.06 6.64
CA ARG A 213 16.56 -7.71 7.74
C ARG A 213 17.38 -6.70 8.53
N ARG A 214 18.02 -5.75 7.85
CA ARG A 214 18.76 -4.66 8.51
C ARG A 214 17.85 -3.71 9.28
N ALA A 215 16.61 -3.53 8.82
CA ALA A 215 15.56 -2.79 9.52
C ALA A 215 14.92 -3.57 10.71
N GLY A 216 15.43 -4.76 11.03
CA GLY A 216 15.03 -5.55 12.19
C GLY A 216 13.93 -6.58 11.93
N LEU A 217 13.58 -6.84 10.66
CA LEU A 217 12.53 -7.82 10.33
C LEU A 217 13.11 -9.24 10.18
N THR A 218 12.38 -10.24 10.67
CA THR A 218 12.66 -11.65 10.41
C THR A 218 12.02 -12.05 9.09
N LEU A 219 12.83 -12.11 8.03
CA LEU A 219 12.40 -12.43 6.67
C LEU A 219 13.08 -13.72 6.21
N ASP A 220 12.35 -14.83 6.27
CA ASP A 220 12.76 -16.11 5.70
C ASP A 220 12.09 -16.28 4.33
N VAL A 221 12.78 -15.83 3.30
CA VAL A 221 12.27 -15.82 1.92
C VAL A 221 13.35 -16.36 0.99
N ASP A 222 13.03 -17.44 0.29
CA ASP A 222 13.83 -17.93 -0.82
C ASP A 222 13.55 -17.08 -2.08
N VAL A 223 14.62 -16.49 -2.63
CA VAL A 223 14.53 -15.59 -3.79
C VAL A 223 14.04 -16.32 -5.04
N GLN A 224 14.49 -17.57 -5.27
CA GLN A 224 14.07 -18.33 -6.45
C GLN A 224 12.61 -18.75 -6.35
N GLN A 225 12.20 -19.19 -5.16
CA GLN A 225 10.80 -19.52 -4.90
C GLN A 225 9.90 -18.29 -5.10
N ARG A 226 10.34 -17.11 -4.65
CA ARG A 226 9.56 -15.87 -4.82
C ARG A 226 9.41 -15.46 -6.29
N ILE A 227 10.47 -15.64 -7.09
CA ILE A 227 10.42 -15.43 -8.55
C ILE A 227 9.44 -16.43 -9.19
N ALA A 228 9.49 -17.71 -8.81
CA ALA A 228 8.56 -18.72 -9.29
C ALA A 228 7.10 -18.40 -8.95
N GLN A 229 6.84 -17.95 -7.71
CA GLN A 229 5.51 -17.47 -7.30
C GLN A 229 5.03 -16.28 -8.13
N THR A 230 5.93 -15.33 -8.43
CA THR A 230 5.59 -14.19 -9.32
C THR A 230 5.24 -14.67 -10.72
N ARG A 231 5.97 -15.65 -11.25
CA ARG A 231 5.66 -16.26 -12.55
C ARG A 231 4.29 -16.96 -12.57
N GLN A 232 3.93 -17.63 -11.48
CA GLN A 232 2.64 -18.31 -11.32
C GLN A 232 1.44 -17.35 -11.34
N LEU A 233 1.64 -16.06 -11.06
CA LEU A 233 0.58 -15.06 -11.23
C LEU A 233 0.14 -14.92 -12.70
N GLY A 234 0.99 -15.29 -13.66
CA GLY A 234 0.71 -15.22 -15.09
C GLY A 234 0.80 -13.81 -15.66
N ALA A 235 0.03 -13.55 -16.71
CA ALA A 235 0.04 -12.29 -17.47
C ALA A 235 -0.72 -11.17 -16.74
N ILE A 236 -0.31 -10.86 -15.49
CA ILE A 236 -0.93 -9.80 -14.69
C ILE A 236 -0.24 -8.46 -14.97
N LYS A 237 -1.04 -7.43 -15.25
CA LYS A 237 -0.63 -6.04 -15.16
C LYS A 237 -0.63 -5.60 -13.71
N THR A 238 0.49 -5.07 -13.22
CA THR A 238 0.56 -4.50 -11.87
C THR A 238 -0.36 -3.28 -11.74
N SER A 239 -0.74 -2.94 -10.50
CA SER A 239 -1.55 -1.75 -10.24
C SER A 239 -0.89 -0.47 -10.76
N MET A 240 0.44 -0.37 -10.68
CA MET A 240 1.22 0.78 -11.15
C MET A 240 1.21 0.90 -12.69
N LEU A 241 1.26 -0.21 -13.42
CA LEU A 241 1.08 -0.20 -14.87
C LEU A 241 -0.35 0.18 -15.27
N GLN A 242 -1.35 -0.34 -14.54
CA GLN A 242 -2.75 0.04 -14.76
C GLN A 242 -2.98 1.53 -14.50
N ASP A 243 -2.29 2.12 -13.51
CA ASP A 243 -2.33 3.56 -13.25
C ASP A 243 -1.71 4.35 -14.39
N LEU A 244 -0.55 3.93 -14.91
CA LEU A 244 0.09 4.56 -16.06
C LEU A 244 -0.86 4.56 -17.28
N GLU A 245 -1.44 3.40 -17.60
CA GLU A 245 -2.34 3.24 -18.75
C GLU A 245 -3.63 4.07 -18.60
N ALA A 246 -4.07 4.28 -17.36
CA ALA A 246 -5.27 5.06 -17.06
C ALA A 246 -4.99 6.56 -16.80
N GLY A 247 -3.75 7.01 -16.98
CA GLY A 247 -3.38 8.41 -16.73
C GLY A 247 -3.51 8.82 -15.26
N ARG A 248 -3.27 7.92 -14.31
CA ARG A 248 -3.36 8.18 -12.87
C ARG A 248 -1.98 8.23 -12.24
N TRP A 249 -1.84 9.06 -11.22
CA TRP A 249 -0.62 9.16 -10.42
C TRP A 249 -0.20 7.80 -9.85
N VAL A 250 1.11 7.52 -9.90
CA VAL A 250 1.73 6.27 -9.44
C VAL A 250 2.28 6.38 -8.03
N GLU A 251 2.30 5.26 -7.29
CA GLU A 251 2.70 5.22 -5.87
C GLU A 251 4.19 4.87 -5.72
N LEU A 252 5.08 5.67 -6.30
CA LEU A 252 6.53 5.43 -6.18
C LEU A 252 7.07 5.77 -4.79
N ASP A 253 6.50 6.78 -4.12
CA ASP A 253 7.00 7.26 -2.85
C ASP A 253 6.91 6.20 -1.75
N ALA A 254 5.73 5.64 -1.53
CA ALA A 254 5.54 4.62 -0.50
C ALA A 254 6.21 3.27 -0.85
N ILE A 255 6.40 2.97 -2.16
CA ILE A 255 6.91 1.68 -2.62
C ILE A 255 8.43 1.68 -2.78
N LEU A 256 9.05 2.78 -3.18
CA LEU A 256 10.49 2.86 -3.44
C LEU A 256 11.19 3.98 -2.65
N ALA A 257 10.66 5.20 -2.60
CA ALA A 257 11.32 6.30 -1.90
C ALA A 257 11.38 6.04 -0.39
N ALA A 258 10.31 5.60 0.25
CA ALA A 258 10.29 5.24 1.66
C ALA A 258 11.30 4.14 2.03
N PRO A 259 11.43 3.01 1.30
CA PRO A 259 12.56 2.09 1.46
C PRO A 259 13.94 2.73 1.28
N LEU A 260 14.11 3.68 0.35
CA LEU A 260 15.39 4.39 0.17
C LEU A 260 15.71 5.31 1.36
N GLU A 261 14.73 5.94 1.99
CA GLU A 261 14.92 6.67 3.26
C GLU A 261 15.39 5.72 4.37
N CYS A 262 14.82 4.51 4.45
CA CYS A 262 15.29 3.47 5.38
C CYS A 262 16.74 3.10 5.10
N ALA A 263 17.09 2.87 3.84
CA ALA A 263 18.45 2.52 3.42
C ALA A 263 19.44 3.62 3.79
N ALA A 264 19.10 4.89 3.52
CA ALA A 264 19.94 6.03 3.88
C ALA A 264 20.17 6.13 5.39
N ARG A 265 19.10 5.95 6.19
CA ARG A 265 19.18 6.02 7.67
C ARG A 265 20.00 4.88 8.28
N LEU A 266 20.04 3.72 7.62
CA LEU A 266 20.81 2.53 8.02
C LEU A 266 22.23 2.50 7.42
N GLU A 267 22.62 3.52 6.66
CA GLU A 267 23.86 3.52 5.87
C GLU A 267 23.99 2.24 5.00
N PHE A 268 22.84 1.81 4.46
CA PHE A 268 22.75 0.63 3.61
C PHE A 268 22.83 1.04 2.14
N ASP A 269 23.81 0.50 1.42
CA ASP A 269 23.90 0.77 -0.02
C ASP A 269 22.82 -0.01 -0.79
N ALA A 270 21.99 0.72 -1.52
CA ALA A 270 20.84 0.20 -2.24
C ALA A 270 20.88 0.59 -3.74
N PRO A 271 21.90 0.12 -4.50
CA PRO A 271 22.10 0.55 -5.87
C PRO A 271 20.95 0.16 -6.81
N TRP A 272 20.37 -1.00 -6.62
CA TRP A 272 19.25 -1.46 -7.47
C TRP A 272 17.96 -0.67 -7.19
N LEU A 273 17.63 -0.42 -5.92
CA LEU A 273 16.49 0.43 -5.57
C LEU A 273 16.67 1.85 -6.10
N LYS A 274 17.86 2.45 -5.94
CA LYS A 274 18.18 3.78 -6.47
C LYS A 274 18.01 3.84 -7.98
N THR A 275 18.58 2.87 -8.69
CA THR A 275 18.53 2.82 -10.16
C THR A 275 17.10 2.67 -10.67
N VAL A 276 16.35 1.73 -10.10
CA VAL A 276 14.97 1.48 -10.53
C VAL A 276 14.05 2.61 -10.15
N PHE A 277 14.25 3.24 -8.99
CA PHE A 277 13.50 4.44 -8.60
C PHE A 277 13.73 5.59 -9.58
N ALA A 278 14.99 5.87 -9.95
CA ALA A 278 15.30 6.92 -10.92
C ALA A 278 14.66 6.68 -12.29
N LEU A 279 14.74 5.44 -12.81
CA LEU A 279 14.14 5.08 -14.10
C LEU A 279 12.61 5.13 -14.06
N ALA A 280 12.00 4.59 -13.01
CA ALA A 280 10.54 4.60 -12.83
C ALA A 280 10.01 6.02 -12.63
N GLY A 281 10.72 6.84 -11.84
CA GLY A 281 10.38 8.24 -11.61
C GLY A 281 10.41 9.05 -12.91
N LEU A 282 11.49 8.93 -13.69
CA LEU A 282 11.59 9.60 -15.00
C LEU A 282 10.47 9.13 -15.94
N ARG A 283 10.21 7.82 -16.01
CA ARG A 283 9.12 7.28 -16.86
C ARG A 283 7.77 7.84 -16.49
N ALA A 284 7.47 7.91 -15.19
CA ALA A 284 6.19 8.44 -14.69
C ALA A 284 6.09 9.96 -14.88
N ALA A 285 7.18 10.70 -14.65
CA ALA A 285 7.25 12.15 -14.85
C ALA A 285 7.02 12.54 -16.32
N GLN A 286 7.62 11.80 -17.25
CA GLN A 286 7.39 12.00 -18.70
C GLN A 286 5.92 11.75 -19.10
N ALA A 287 5.18 10.97 -18.33
CA ALA A 287 3.76 10.78 -18.52
C ALA A 287 2.89 11.81 -17.76
N GLY A 288 3.50 12.73 -16.98
CA GLY A 288 2.79 13.67 -16.12
C GLY A 288 2.11 13.03 -14.90
N LEU A 289 2.58 11.84 -14.48
CA LEU A 289 1.94 11.03 -13.43
C LEU A 289 2.81 10.86 -12.18
N TYR A 290 3.88 11.59 -12.11
CA TYR A 290 4.78 11.73 -10.97
C TYR A 290 5.53 13.06 -11.12
N GLY A 291 5.68 13.82 -10.07
CA GLY A 291 6.38 15.10 -10.09
C GLY A 291 6.92 15.47 -8.73
N ASP A 292 7.78 16.49 -8.68
CA ASP A 292 8.35 16.99 -7.45
C ASP A 292 7.22 17.46 -6.51
N HIS A 293 6.94 16.68 -5.48
CA HIS A 293 6.32 17.20 -4.28
C HIS A 293 7.38 18.00 -3.51
N GLY A 294 7.81 19.15 -4.06
CA GLY A 294 8.52 20.18 -3.33
C GLY A 294 9.67 19.75 -2.42
N VAL A 295 10.49 18.79 -2.83
CA VAL A 295 11.82 18.59 -2.24
C VAL A 295 12.76 19.51 -2.96
N SER A 296 12.60 20.82 -2.73
CA SER A 296 13.64 21.79 -2.99
C SER A 296 14.75 21.50 -1.97
N GLY A 297 15.95 21.36 -2.49
CA GLY A 297 17.20 20.96 -1.88
C GLY A 297 17.59 21.58 -0.54
#